data_1b78d2ff053302188ed91970dbc5181a
#
_entry.id   1b78d2ff053302188ed91970dbc5181a
#
_cell.length_a   1.000
_cell.length_b   1.000
_cell.length_c   1.000
_cell.angle_alpha   90.00
_cell.angle_beta   90.00
_cell.angle_gamma   90.00
#
_symmetry.space_group_name_H-M   'P 1'
#
loop_
_entity.id
_entity.type
_entity.pdbx_description
1 polymer ?
#
loop_
_entity_poly.entity_id
_entity_poly.type
_entity_poly.pdbx_seq_one_letter_code
_entity_poly.pdbx_strand_id
1 'polypeptide(L)'
;RSFPTHEEKVENNKKVYLEHLRENGVLGNLKLAIKKEAIVWGIGTHGYTQYTKNVVEKTTCYDWLVGKRSGLFRTYMQAYNIVLYVLILSGVCCTFRKKKTDKYSWILAIYWCGALVFYIFWEAHPRQSVSILPLLTMLAVPWIERSCIVRD
;
A
#
# COMPACT_ATOMS: atom_id res chain seq x y z
N ARG A 1 -24.97 33.24 -1.35
CA ARG A 1 -23.81 32.72 -0.62
C ARG A 1 -22.65 32.69 -1.58
N SER A 2 -21.65 33.55 -1.40
CA SER A 2 -20.39 33.50 -2.17
C SER A 2 -19.63 32.21 -1.79
N PHE A 3 -19.28 31.41 -2.78
CA PHE A 3 -18.41 30.25 -2.55
C PHE A 3 -17.01 30.77 -2.19
N PRO A 4 -16.32 30.19 -1.20
CA PRO A 4 -14.98 30.60 -0.82
C PRO A 4 -14.03 30.45 -2.02
N THR A 5 -13.14 31.42 -2.19
CA THR A 5 -12.10 31.39 -3.22
C THR A 5 -11.16 30.18 -3.02
N HIS A 6 -10.39 29.83 -4.05
CA HIS A 6 -9.42 28.73 -3.95
C HIS A 6 -8.39 29.00 -2.83
N GLU A 7 -7.93 30.23 -2.70
CA GLU A 7 -6.96 30.65 -1.69
C GLU A 7 -7.52 30.52 -0.27
N GLU A 8 -8.75 30.97 -0.05
CA GLU A 8 -9.44 30.82 1.24
C GLU A 8 -9.63 29.34 1.63
N LYS A 9 -9.91 28.46 0.65
CA LYS A 9 -10.01 27.00 0.91
C LYS A 9 -8.65 26.41 1.32
N VAL A 10 -7.59 26.79 0.63
CA VAL A 10 -6.23 26.28 0.92
C VAL A 10 -5.78 26.74 2.31
N GLU A 11 -6.01 28.01 2.65
CA GLU A 11 -5.66 28.57 3.95
C GLU A 11 -6.43 27.90 5.09
N ASN A 12 -7.74 27.74 4.92
CA ASN A 12 -8.60 27.07 5.89
C ASN A 12 -8.18 25.58 6.08
N ASN A 13 -7.92 24.87 4.99
CA ASN A 13 -7.46 23.47 5.06
C ASN A 13 -6.10 23.35 5.78
N LYS A 14 -5.18 24.28 5.51
CA LYS A 14 -3.88 24.35 6.21
C LYS A 14 -4.06 24.60 7.71
N LYS A 15 -4.95 25.51 8.08
CA LYS A 15 -5.24 25.80 9.49
C LYS A 15 -5.82 24.58 10.20
N VAL A 16 -6.86 23.97 9.64
CA VAL A 16 -7.48 22.76 10.19
C VAL A 16 -6.46 21.61 10.31
N TYR A 17 -5.62 21.42 9.29
CA TYR A 17 -4.56 20.40 9.31
C TYR A 17 -3.57 20.63 10.46
N LEU A 18 -3.11 21.87 10.66
CA LEU A 18 -2.17 22.20 11.75
C LEU A 18 -2.82 22.05 13.14
N GLU A 19 -4.10 22.39 13.28
CA GLU A 19 -4.86 22.18 14.51
C GLU A 19 -4.94 20.68 14.83
N HIS A 20 -5.34 19.82 13.88
CA HIS A 20 -5.37 18.37 14.09
C HIS A 20 -4.00 17.77 14.40
N LEU A 21 -2.92 18.23 13.75
CA LEU A 21 -1.57 17.77 14.08
C LEU A 21 -1.19 18.10 15.53
N ARG A 22 -1.60 19.27 16.01
CA ARG A 22 -1.33 19.74 17.37
C ARG A 22 -2.17 19.01 18.41
N GLU A 23 -3.46 18.81 18.15
CA GLU A 23 -4.39 18.09 19.03
C GLU A 23 -4.01 16.61 19.20
N ASN A 24 -3.63 15.95 18.13
CA ASN A 24 -3.23 14.52 18.16
C ASN A 24 -1.91 14.29 18.91
N GLY A 25 -1.04 15.31 18.97
CA GLY A 25 0.31 15.17 19.48
C GLY A 25 1.18 14.17 18.69
N VAL A 26 2.39 13.92 19.14
CA VAL A 26 3.36 13.07 18.41
C VAL A 26 2.86 11.61 18.31
N LEU A 27 2.39 11.05 19.40
CA LEU A 27 1.93 9.65 19.43
C LEU A 27 0.66 9.43 18.60
N GLY A 28 -0.29 10.37 18.64
CA GLY A 28 -1.49 10.32 17.83
C GLY A 28 -1.19 10.39 16.34
N ASN A 29 -0.28 11.28 15.94
CA ASN A 29 0.14 11.40 14.54
C ASN A 29 0.91 10.17 14.06
N LEU A 30 1.75 9.55 14.89
CA LEU A 30 2.42 8.29 14.57
C LEU A 30 1.39 7.15 14.40
N LYS A 31 0.41 7.05 15.30
CA LYS A 31 -0.67 6.08 15.17
C LYS A 31 -1.48 6.27 13.89
N LEU A 32 -1.74 7.53 13.52
CA LEU A 32 -2.44 7.86 12.27
C LEU A 32 -1.60 7.45 11.04
N ALA A 33 -0.29 7.71 11.05
CA ALA A 33 0.62 7.31 9.99
C ALA A 33 0.62 5.78 9.81
N ILE A 34 0.79 5.02 10.88
CA ILE A 34 0.73 3.55 10.85
C ILE A 34 -0.61 3.05 10.32
N LYS A 35 -1.72 3.67 10.74
CA LYS A 35 -3.06 3.33 10.25
C LYS A 35 -3.22 3.59 8.76
N LYS A 36 -2.69 4.70 8.24
CA LYS A 36 -2.68 5.02 6.81
C LYS A 36 -1.90 3.96 6.01
N GLU A 37 -0.69 3.62 6.45
CA GLU A 37 0.12 2.58 5.83
C GLU A 37 -0.60 1.23 5.84
N ALA A 38 -1.23 0.86 6.95
CA ALA A 38 -2.01 -0.37 7.03
C ALA A 38 -3.20 -0.38 6.06
N ILE A 39 -3.82 0.76 5.77
CA ILE A 39 -4.89 0.87 4.77
C ILE A 39 -4.35 0.72 3.35
N VAL A 40 -3.25 1.39 3.02
CA VAL A 40 -2.66 1.36 1.67
C VAL A 40 -2.12 -0.03 1.33
N TRP A 41 -1.37 -0.63 2.26
CA TRP A 41 -0.64 -1.87 2.00
C TRP A 41 -1.30 -3.13 2.57
N GLY A 42 -2.10 -3.00 3.64
CA GLY A 42 -2.67 -4.13 4.36
C GLY A 42 -3.91 -4.75 3.72
N ILE A 43 -4.58 -4.06 2.77
CA ILE A 43 -5.82 -4.54 2.17
C ILE A 43 -5.53 -5.24 0.84
N GLY A 44 -5.48 -6.58 0.85
CA GLY A 44 -5.16 -7.40 -0.33
C GLY A 44 -6.14 -7.26 -1.50
N THR A 45 -7.34 -6.78 -1.25
CA THR A 45 -8.36 -6.53 -2.29
C THR A 45 -8.17 -5.20 -3.01
N HIS A 46 -7.24 -4.35 -2.58
CA HIS A 46 -6.96 -3.03 -3.15
C HIS A 46 -8.21 -2.15 -3.37
N GLY A 47 -9.26 -2.37 -2.57
CA GLY A 47 -10.49 -1.57 -2.60
C GLY A 47 -11.42 -1.84 -3.79
N TYR A 48 -11.21 -2.92 -4.59
CA TYR A 48 -12.03 -3.21 -5.78
C TYR A 48 -13.53 -3.25 -5.47
N THR A 49 -13.94 -3.66 -4.28
CA THR A 49 -15.35 -3.75 -3.89
C THR A 49 -16.10 -2.44 -3.92
N GLN A 50 -15.40 -1.30 -3.82
CA GLN A 50 -16.01 0.03 -3.92
C GLN A 50 -16.47 0.33 -5.35
N TYR A 51 -15.77 -0.22 -6.35
CA TYR A 51 -16.03 0.03 -7.78
C TYR A 51 -17.00 -0.99 -8.36
N THR A 52 -17.10 -2.17 -7.79
CA THR A 52 -17.92 -3.27 -8.31
C THR A 52 -19.31 -3.34 -7.68
N LYS A 53 -19.60 -2.60 -6.62
CA LYS A 53 -20.92 -2.61 -5.94
C LYS A 53 -22.09 -2.21 -6.84
N ASN A 54 -21.86 -1.33 -7.80
CA ASN A 54 -22.88 -0.75 -8.67
C ASN A 54 -23.01 -1.46 -10.03
N VAL A 55 -22.42 -2.64 -10.19
CA VAL A 55 -22.55 -3.41 -11.43
C VAL A 55 -23.98 -3.95 -11.54
N VAL A 56 -24.63 -3.64 -12.66
CA VAL A 56 -26.06 -3.94 -12.90
C VAL A 56 -26.25 -5.43 -13.16
N GLU A 57 -25.33 -6.08 -13.87
CA GLU A 57 -25.41 -7.49 -14.21
C GLU A 57 -24.68 -8.38 -13.18
N LYS A 58 -25.44 -9.20 -12.47
CA LYS A 58 -24.93 -10.15 -11.48
C LYS A 58 -24.58 -11.47 -12.15
N THR A 59 -23.37 -11.57 -12.65
CA THR A 59 -22.81 -12.81 -13.21
C THR A 59 -22.31 -13.73 -12.09
N THR A 60 -22.00 -15.00 -12.44
CA THR A 60 -21.33 -15.93 -11.50
C THR A 60 -20.03 -15.37 -10.96
N CYS A 61 -19.28 -14.62 -11.78
CA CYS A 61 -18.07 -13.93 -11.37
C CYS A 61 -18.35 -12.84 -10.30
N TYR A 62 -19.45 -12.12 -10.43
CA TYR A 62 -19.90 -11.15 -9.42
C TYR A 62 -20.11 -11.79 -8.05
N ASP A 63 -20.70 -12.98 -7.98
CA ASP A 63 -20.95 -13.69 -6.73
C ASP A 63 -19.65 -14.05 -5.99
N TRP A 64 -18.60 -14.39 -6.71
CA TRP A 64 -17.28 -14.63 -6.15
C TRP A 64 -16.58 -13.35 -5.69
N LEU A 65 -16.71 -12.27 -6.45
CA LEU A 65 -16.04 -11.02 -6.16
C LEU A 65 -16.74 -10.21 -5.06
N VAL A 66 -18.05 -10.06 -5.13
CA VAL A 66 -18.83 -9.12 -4.30
C VAL A 66 -20.00 -9.80 -3.58
N GLY A 67 -20.54 -10.89 -4.13
CA GLY A 67 -21.73 -11.59 -3.65
C GLY A 67 -21.44 -12.56 -2.49
N LYS A 68 -22.24 -13.61 -2.40
CA LYS A 68 -22.24 -14.55 -1.26
C LYS A 68 -20.90 -15.26 -1.02
N ARG A 69 -20.12 -15.50 -2.07
CA ARG A 69 -18.82 -16.19 -2.03
C ARG A 69 -17.62 -15.24 -1.88
N SER A 70 -17.86 -13.94 -1.78
CA SER A 70 -16.79 -12.92 -1.72
C SER A 70 -15.87 -13.08 -0.51
N GLY A 71 -16.32 -13.72 0.57
CA GLY A 71 -15.50 -13.99 1.75
C GLY A 71 -14.29 -14.86 1.44
N LEU A 72 -14.48 -15.95 0.71
CA LEU A 72 -13.40 -16.84 0.29
C LEU A 72 -12.38 -16.12 -0.61
N PHE A 73 -12.89 -15.37 -1.59
CA PHE A 73 -12.02 -14.60 -2.48
C PHE A 73 -11.20 -13.54 -1.74
N ARG A 74 -11.82 -12.81 -0.81
CA ARG A 74 -11.11 -11.82 0.02
C ARG A 74 -10.03 -12.47 0.88
N THR A 75 -10.32 -13.61 1.50
CA THR A 75 -9.33 -14.35 2.30
C THR A 75 -8.15 -14.80 1.44
N TYR A 76 -8.43 -15.33 0.24
CA TYR A 76 -7.40 -15.70 -0.73
C TYR A 76 -6.52 -14.50 -1.11
N MET A 77 -7.14 -13.38 -1.49
CA MET A 77 -6.41 -12.16 -1.86
C MET A 77 -5.59 -11.60 -0.71
N GLN A 78 -6.09 -11.68 0.52
CA GLN A 78 -5.37 -11.26 1.71
C GLN A 78 -4.17 -12.16 2.00
N ALA A 79 -4.32 -13.47 1.90
CA ALA A 79 -3.22 -14.43 2.07
C ALA A 79 -2.15 -14.22 1.00
N TYR A 80 -2.54 -14.06 -0.26
CA TYR A 80 -1.63 -13.74 -1.36
C TYR A 80 -0.84 -12.46 -1.10
N ASN A 81 -1.51 -11.42 -0.65
CA ASN A 81 -0.88 -10.12 -0.34
C ASN A 81 0.16 -10.26 0.79
N ILE A 82 -0.15 -11.02 1.84
CA ILE A 82 0.77 -11.28 2.94
C ILE A 82 2.03 -12.01 2.44
N VAL A 83 1.85 -13.08 1.66
CA VAL A 83 2.97 -13.85 1.09
C VAL A 83 3.85 -12.94 0.23
N LEU A 84 3.22 -12.12 -0.61
CA LEU A 84 3.94 -11.20 -1.49
C LEU A 84 4.79 -10.20 -0.69
N TYR A 85 4.24 -9.61 0.37
CA TYR A 85 5.02 -8.67 1.21
C TYR A 85 6.12 -9.36 2.00
N VAL A 86 5.93 -10.58 2.46
CA VAL A 86 7.00 -11.36 3.10
C VAL A 86 8.16 -11.58 2.11
N LEU A 87 7.86 -11.90 0.85
CA LEU A 87 8.89 -12.05 -0.19
C LEU A 87 9.60 -10.73 -0.48
N ILE A 88 8.86 -9.63 -0.62
CA ILE A 88 9.43 -8.29 -0.85
C ILE A 88 10.34 -7.88 0.32
N LEU A 89 9.87 -8.01 1.56
CA LEU A 89 10.65 -7.69 2.76
C LEU A 89 11.90 -8.56 2.86
N SER A 90 11.79 -9.85 2.56
CA SER A 90 12.94 -10.77 2.53
C SER A 90 13.97 -10.34 1.50
N GLY A 91 13.52 -9.91 0.31
CA GLY A 91 14.38 -9.37 -0.74
C GLY A 91 15.06 -8.06 -0.34
N VAL A 92 14.33 -7.15 0.28
CA VAL A 92 14.89 -5.90 0.83
C VAL A 92 15.95 -6.21 1.89
N CYS A 93 15.67 -7.10 2.83
CA CYS A 93 16.65 -7.53 3.84
C CYS A 93 17.91 -8.14 3.19
N CYS A 94 17.74 -8.95 2.15
CA CYS A 94 18.87 -9.49 1.39
C CYS A 94 19.70 -8.39 0.71
N THR A 95 19.03 -7.37 0.16
CA THR A 95 19.68 -6.22 -0.48
C THR A 95 20.56 -5.46 0.52
N PHE A 96 20.05 -5.18 1.71
CA PHE A 96 20.81 -4.48 2.76
C PHE A 96 21.96 -5.29 3.37
N ARG A 97 21.86 -6.62 3.36
CA ARG A 97 22.91 -7.51 3.92
C ARG A 97 24.05 -7.82 2.96
N LYS A 98 23.86 -7.64 1.66
CA LYS A 98 24.90 -7.92 0.65
C LYS A 98 25.86 -6.74 0.54
N LYS A 99 27.19 -7.02 0.63
CA LYS A 99 28.25 -6.01 0.34
C LYS A 99 28.32 -5.61 -1.13
N LYS A 100 27.92 -6.50 -2.05
CA LYS A 100 27.80 -6.23 -3.50
C LYS A 100 26.33 -6.49 -3.89
N THR A 101 25.54 -5.46 -3.89
CA THR A 101 24.14 -5.51 -4.33
C THR A 101 24.01 -4.85 -5.67
N ASP A 102 23.15 -5.42 -6.51
CA ASP A 102 22.82 -4.82 -7.81
C ASP A 102 22.22 -3.43 -7.64
N LYS A 103 22.62 -2.50 -8.51
CA LYS A 103 22.14 -1.10 -8.50
C LYS A 103 20.62 -0.99 -8.55
N TYR A 104 19.97 -1.88 -9.31
CA TYR A 104 18.51 -1.88 -9.47
C TYR A 104 17.79 -2.22 -8.18
N SER A 105 18.30 -3.17 -7.39
CA SER A 105 17.73 -3.52 -6.08
C SER A 105 17.77 -2.34 -5.10
N TRP A 106 18.83 -1.55 -5.13
CA TRP A 106 18.94 -0.33 -4.30
C TRP A 106 17.94 0.74 -4.75
N ILE A 107 17.81 0.98 -6.06
CA ILE A 107 16.85 1.94 -6.60
C ILE A 107 15.43 1.56 -6.20
N LEU A 108 15.06 0.28 -6.33
CA LEU A 108 13.73 -0.20 -5.95
C LEU A 108 13.48 -0.09 -4.43
N ALA A 109 14.48 -0.38 -3.60
CA ALA A 109 14.36 -0.24 -2.15
C ALA A 109 14.17 1.22 -1.74
N ILE A 110 14.93 2.16 -2.33
CA ILE A 110 14.77 3.61 -2.11
C ILE A 110 13.40 4.07 -2.60
N TYR A 111 12.96 3.60 -3.77
CA TYR A 111 11.63 3.92 -4.30
C TYR A 111 10.51 3.48 -3.35
N TRP A 112 10.61 2.26 -2.79
CA TRP A 112 9.64 1.79 -1.83
C TRP A 112 9.65 2.61 -0.53
N CYS A 113 10.81 2.90 0.03
CA CYS A 113 10.93 3.78 1.19
C CYS A 113 10.31 5.17 0.90
N GLY A 114 10.54 5.70 -0.28
CA GLY A 114 9.93 6.96 -0.73
C GLY A 114 8.41 6.87 -0.81
N ALA A 115 7.86 5.76 -1.32
CA ALA A 115 6.42 5.53 -1.38
C ALA A 115 5.80 5.44 0.03
N LEU A 116 6.44 4.75 0.98
CA LEU A 116 5.99 4.71 2.37
C LEU A 116 5.93 6.11 2.98
N VAL A 117 7.00 6.90 2.84
CA VAL A 117 7.01 8.28 3.34
C VAL A 117 5.95 9.14 2.66
N PHE A 118 5.76 8.98 1.35
CA PHE A 118 4.76 9.73 0.59
C PHE A 118 3.34 9.48 1.10
N TYR A 119 2.96 8.22 1.34
CA TYR A 119 1.61 7.89 1.78
C TYR A 119 1.30 8.27 3.22
N ILE A 120 2.29 8.53 4.06
CA ILE A 120 2.07 9.14 5.37
C ILE A 120 1.42 10.53 5.23
N PHE A 121 1.87 11.31 4.24
CA PHE A 121 1.39 12.70 4.03
C PHE A 121 0.21 12.78 3.06
N TRP A 122 0.09 11.82 2.15
CA TRP A 122 -0.94 11.83 1.11
C TRP A 122 -2.20 11.07 1.53
N GLU A 123 -3.20 11.06 0.64
CA GLU A 123 -4.42 10.29 0.84
C GLU A 123 -4.13 8.78 0.87
N ALA A 124 -4.60 8.10 1.92
CA ALA A 124 -4.44 6.66 2.08
C ALA A 124 -5.60 5.92 1.39
N HIS A 125 -5.35 5.38 0.19
CA HIS A 125 -6.32 4.57 -0.52
C HIS A 125 -5.70 3.26 -1.01
N PRO A 126 -6.35 2.09 -0.78
CA PRO A 126 -5.77 0.78 -1.11
C PRO A 126 -5.38 0.59 -2.59
N ARG A 127 -6.09 1.25 -3.52
CA ARG A 127 -5.78 1.17 -4.97
C ARG A 127 -4.41 1.73 -5.34
N GLN A 128 -3.85 2.61 -4.53
CA GLN A 128 -2.58 3.28 -4.83
C GLN A 128 -1.41 2.30 -4.82
N SER A 129 -1.48 1.23 -4.02
CA SER A 129 -0.46 0.19 -3.99
C SER A 129 -0.40 -0.65 -5.27
N VAL A 130 -1.49 -0.75 -6.03
CA VAL A 130 -1.57 -1.57 -7.24
C VAL A 130 -0.57 -1.15 -8.31
N SER A 131 -0.37 0.15 -8.50
CA SER A 131 0.58 0.67 -9.51
C SER A 131 2.03 0.43 -9.13
N ILE A 132 2.34 0.32 -7.84
CA ILE A 132 3.69 0.17 -7.31
C ILE A 132 4.04 -1.32 -7.15
N LEU A 133 3.06 -2.15 -6.87
CA LEU A 133 3.23 -3.57 -6.55
C LEU A 133 4.05 -4.36 -7.58
N PRO A 134 3.84 -4.22 -8.91
CA PRO A 134 4.65 -4.93 -9.91
C PRO A 134 6.14 -4.60 -9.81
N LEU A 135 6.49 -3.35 -9.52
CA LEU A 135 7.88 -2.96 -9.33
C LEU A 135 8.46 -3.55 -8.04
N LEU A 136 7.67 -3.60 -6.97
CA LEU A 136 8.09 -4.16 -5.70
C LEU A 136 8.31 -5.67 -5.77
N THR A 137 7.59 -6.40 -6.62
CA THR A 137 7.80 -7.84 -6.79
C THR A 137 9.22 -8.16 -7.27
N MET A 138 9.85 -7.26 -8.02
CA MET A 138 11.26 -7.41 -8.44
C MET A 138 12.21 -7.44 -7.25
N LEU A 139 11.86 -6.84 -6.11
CA LEU A 139 12.66 -6.92 -4.87
C LEU A 139 12.69 -8.32 -4.26
N ALA A 140 11.76 -9.20 -4.61
CA ALA A 140 11.77 -10.59 -4.16
C ALA A 140 12.85 -11.44 -4.85
N VAL A 141 13.28 -11.04 -6.06
CA VAL A 141 14.25 -11.80 -6.89
C VAL A 141 15.55 -12.10 -6.16
N PRO A 142 16.24 -11.14 -5.50
CA PRO A 142 17.50 -11.42 -4.79
C PRO A 142 17.38 -12.45 -3.67
N TRP A 143 16.20 -12.57 -3.06
CA TRP A 143 15.92 -13.57 -2.05
C TRP A 143 15.67 -14.95 -2.68
N ILE A 144 14.92 -15.01 -3.79
CA ILE A 144 14.62 -16.27 -4.51
C ILE A 144 15.92 -16.87 -5.05
N GLU A 145 16.75 -16.07 -5.74
CA GLU A 145 18.05 -16.51 -6.24
C GLU A 145 18.91 -17.12 -5.14
N ARG A 146 18.99 -16.45 -3.98
CA ARG A 146 19.78 -16.96 -2.84
C ARG A 146 19.24 -18.27 -2.31
N SER A 147 17.92 -18.43 -2.24
CA SER A 147 17.29 -19.66 -1.74
C SER A 147 17.46 -20.84 -2.69
N CYS A 148 17.63 -20.57 -4.00
CA CYS A 148 17.91 -21.59 -5.00
C CYS A 148 19.40 -22.02 -5.00
N ILE A 149 20.33 -21.07 -4.84
CA ILE A 149 21.79 -21.33 -4.89
C ILE A 149 22.30 -22.09 -3.65
N VAL A 150 21.62 -21.99 -2.51
CA VAL A 150 22.01 -22.73 -1.28
C VAL A 150 21.68 -24.23 -1.37
N ARG A 151 21.07 -24.71 -2.47
CA ARG A 151 20.73 -26.13 -2.67
C ARG A 151 21.71 -26.90 -3.55
N ASP A 152 22.67 -26.24 -4.16
CA ASP A 152 23.78 -26.84 -4.90
C ASP A 152 25.08 -26.75 -4.10
#